data_e4840aaaadc0f417e2c5dd4c7eade815
#
_entry.id   e4840aaaadc0f417e2c5dd4c7eade815
#
_cell.length_a   1.000
_cell.length_b   1.000
_cell.length_c   1.000
_cell.angle_alpha   90.00
_cell.angle_beta   90.00
_cell.angle_gamma   90.00
#
_symmetry.space_group_name_H-M   'P 1'
#
loop_
_entity.id
_entity.type
_entity.pdbx_description
1 polymer ?
#
loop_
_entity_poly.entity_id
_entity_poly.type
_entity_poly.pdbx_seq_one_letter_code
_entity_poly.pdbx_strand_id
1 'polypeptide(L)'
;MSQLDPLFQPLTINGLVIKNRFLSTSHAPGYTLQGNITDRYIHYEAEKAKGGVGLLQFGGATSVAIEGSYHYGQINGSVDDVIPQYRRIAGAIHAHGAACTIQLRHGGRQERWDHDQWLPAFSPSATRELNFGVFAAEMEDHDIARAQRDFVSAVRRARDGDIDGVEIACQSGALIEQFWSPAMNYRTDRYGGSLENRMRFGLEVLEAVRHDIGGDYVVGIRMSGDEMLRGGLNQDDCTAIAKIYADSGLIDFISVVGAQPTDTLSVAKIWPTMWVPTAAFLPLAGAIKAVSDVPVFHATRITDAATAIYAVSEGLVDMVGMTRAFIADPYHVRKLEAGEERHIRPCVGVGYCIDRVISGADALCVHNVATSREQQFPHIIRSTPDKKHR
;
A
#
# COMPACT_ATOMS: atom_id res chain seq x y z
N MET A 1 -18.30 -12.02 25.35
CA MET A 1 -17.32 -11.60 24.31
C MET A 1 -17.36 -10.08 24.18
N SER A 2 -16.23 -9.42 24.12
CA SER A 2 -16.15 -7.97 23.87
C SER A 2 -16.63 -7.68 22.44
N GLN A 3 -17.24 -6.53 22.21
CA GLN A 3 -17.58 -6.10 20.82
C GLN A 3 -16.36 -6.00 19.92
N LEU A 4 -15.17 -5.86 20.52
CA LEU A 4 -13.88 -5.78 19.80
C LEU A 4 -13.30 -7.15 19.41
N ASP A 5 -13.83 -8.26 19.92
CA ASP A 5 -13.28 -9.62 19.72
C ASP A 5 -12.99 -9.96 18.24
N PRO A 6 -13.83 -9.60 17.24
CA PRO A 6 -13.53 -9.91 15.85
C PRO A 6 -12.23 -9.30 15.32
N LEU A 7 -11.86 -8.11 15.82
CA LEU A 7 -10.64 -7.41 15.40
C LEU A 7 -9.36 -8.01 16.00
N PHE A 8 -9.48 -8.70 17.13
CA PHE A 8 -8.35 -9.33 17.83
C PHE A 8 -8.18 -10.82 17.49
N GLN A 9 -9.02 -11.36 16.60
CA GLN A 9 -8.81 -12.73 16.10
C GLN A 9 -7.64 -12.77 15.12
N PRO A 10 -6.76 -13.79 15.19
CA PRO A 10 -5.69 -13.94 14.23
C PRO A 10 -6.22 -14.22 12.81
N LEU A 11 -5.39 -13.95 11.81
CA LEU A 11 -5.61 -14.33 10.42
C LEU A 11 -4.38 -15.08 9.92
N THR A 12 -4.59 -16.20 9.24
CA THR A 12 -3.50 -16.93 8.58
C THR A 12 -3.59 -16.72 7.07
N ILE A 13 -2.49 -16.34 6.43
CA ILE A 13 -2.37 -16.13 4.99
C ILE A 13 -1.16 -16.92 4.52
N ASN A 14 -1.37 -17.96 3.71
CA ASN A 14 -0.28 -18.79 3.19
C ASN A 14 0.77 -19.16 4.26
N GLY A 15 0.31 -19.66 5.42
CA GLY A 15 1.16 -20.02 6.55
C GLY A 15 1.63 -18.88 7.45
N LEU A 16 1.57 -17.63 7.01
CA LEU A 16 1.88 -16.45 7.83
C LEU A 16 0.73 -16.17 8.81
N VAL A 17 1.02 -16.26 10.10
CA VAL A 17 0.04 -15.95 11.16
C VAL A 17 0.15 -14.47 11.56
N ILE A 18 -0.92 -13.72 11.34
CA ILE A 18 -1.08 -12.31 11.71
C ILE A 18 -1.92 -12.27 12.99
N LYS A 19 -1.41 -11.65 14.06
CA LYS A 19 -1.97 -11.71 15.43
C LYS A 19 -3.33 -11.04 15.61
N ASN A 20 -3.75 -10.14 14.71
CA ASN A 20 -5.05 -9.45 14.77
C ASN A 20 -5.41 -8.90 13.37
N ARG A 21 -6.59 -8.28 13.23
CA ARG A 21 -7.13 -7.78 11.96
C ARG A 21 -6.74 -6.34 11.62
N PHE A 22 -5.80 -5.75 12.34
CA PHE A 22 -5.34 -4.37 12.11
C PHE A 22 -4.15 -4.34 11.17
N LEU A 23 -4.27 -3.50 10.14
CA LEU A 23 -3.28 -3.31 9.08
C LEU A 23 -2.83 -1.85 9.01
N SER A 24 -1.53 -1.58 9.05
CA SER A 24 -0.97 -0.34 8.54
C SER A 24 -0.63 -0.53 7.07
N THR A 25 -1.41 0.08 6.17
CA THR A 25 -1.17 -0.07 4.72
C THR A 25 0.10 0.65 4.30
N SER A 26 0.65 0.17 3.21
CA SER A 26 1.81 0.78 2.57
C SER A 26 1.58 2.27 2.27
N HIS A 27 2.56 3.07 2.61
CA HIS A 27 2.64 4.49 2.26
C HIS A 27 4.11 4.91 2.25
N ALA A 28 4.43 5.93 1.47
CA ALA A 28 5.75 6.55 1.46
C ALA A 28 5.71 7.79 2.36
N PRO A 29 6.29 7.74 3.56
CA PRO A 29 6.26 8.87 4.47
C PRO A 29 7.31 9.95 4.14
N GLY A 30 8.17 9.73 3.15
CA GLY A 30 9.27 10.64 2.83
C GLY A 30 10.50 10.49 3.73
N TYR A 31 10.65 9.35 4.42
CA TYR A 31 11.75 9.13 5.39
C TYR A 31 12.91 8.33 4.82
N THR A 32 13.03 8.26 3.52
CA THR A 32 14.19 7.73 2.82
C THR A 32 15.19 8.85 2.51
N LEU A 33 16.43 8.47 2.29
CA LEU A 33 17.47 9.36 1.77
C LEU A 33 18.02 8.73 0.48
N GLN A 34 17.77 9.37 -0.66
CA GLN A 34 18.17 8.84 -1.97
C GLN A 34 17.74 7.38 -2.20
N GLY A 35 16.49 7.05 -1.83
CA GLY A 35 15.93 5.71 -1.94
C GLY A 35 16.35 4.72 -0.85
N ASN A 36 17.23 5.12 0.09
CA ASN A 36 17.67 4.28 1.20
C ASN A 36 16.79 4.45 2.43
N ILE A 37 16.49 3.34 3.12
CA ILE A 37 15.73 3.34 4.37
C ILE A 37 16.58 3.95 5.48
N THR A 38 16.10 5.02 6.14
CA THR A 38 16.78 5.66 7.26
C THR A 38 16.38 5.05 8.60
N ASP A 39 17.15 5.28 9.67
CA ASP A 39 16.77 4.90 11.03
C ASP A 39 15.45 5.53 11.45
N ARG A 40 15.16 6.73 10.99
CA ARG A 40 13.89 7.42 11.21
C ARG A 40 12.71 6.60 10.66
N TYR A 41 12.85 6.03 9.48
CA TYR A 41 11.80 5.17 8.90
C TYR A 41 11.63 3.88 9.71
N ILE A 42 12.73 3.26 10.13
CA ILE A 42 12.70 2.05 10.96
C ILE A 42 11.98 2.32 12.28
N HIS A 43 12.30 3.39 12.99
CA HIS A 43 11.64 3.73 14.25
C HIS A 43 10.16 4.05 14.08
N TYR A 44 9.79 4.71 12.99
CA TYR A 44 8.40 5.03 12.67
C TYR A 44 7.54 3.76 12.48
N GLU A 45 8.04 2.74 11.78
CA GLU A 45 7.32 1.47 11.62
C GLU A 45 7.36 0.63 12.91
N ALA A 46 8.50 0.58 13.58
CA ALA A 46 8.65 -0.14 14.85
C ALA A 46 7.68 0.35 15.95
N GLU A 47 7.41 1.65 16.03
CA GLU A 47 6.46 2.19 17.02
C GLU A 47 5.02 1.74 16.76
N LYS A 48 4.60 1.57 15.50
CA LYS A 48 3.29 1.00 15.17
C LYS A 48 3.20 -0.49 15.54
N ALA A 49 4.27 -1.25 15.26
CA ALA A 49 4.37 -2.66 15.67
C ALA A 49 4.28 -2.81 17.19
N LYS A 50 5.03 -2.00 17.93
CA LYS A 50 4.99 -1.89 19.38
C LYS A 50 3.63 -1.44 19.90
N GLY A 51 2.91 -0.63 19.13
CA GLY A 51 1.55 -0.20 19.39
C GLY A 51 0.48 -1.27 19.17
N GLY A 52 0.84 -2.47 18.71
CA GLY A 52 -0.04 -3.62 18.63
C GLY A 52 -0.58 -3.96 17.24
N VAL A 53 -0.22 -3.22 16.20
CA VAL A 53 -0.64 -3.51 14.82
C VAL A 53 -0.20 -4.93 14.42
N GLY A 54 -1.08 -5.71 13.79
CA GLY A 54 -0.81 -7.09 13.39
C GLY A 54 0.02 -7.22 12.14
N LEU A 55 -0.30 -6.42 11.11
CA LEU A 55 0.43 -6.41 9.84
C LEU A 55 0.87 -4.98 9.49
N LEU A 56 2.14 -4.81 9.24
CA LEU A 56 2.68 -3.57 8.69
C LEU A 56 3.08 -3.79 7.24
N GLN A 57 2.34 -3.17 6.33
CA GLN A 57 2.75 -3.02 4.93
C GLN A 57 3.50 -1.69 4.82
N PHE A 58 4.79 -1.73 4.64
CA PHE A 58 5.61 -0.52 4.51
C PHE A 58 6.06 -0.30 3.06
N GLY A 59 6.90 0.70 2.84
CA GLY A 59 7.50 0.97 1.54
C GLY A 59 6.47 1.27 0.46
N GLY A 60 5.49 2.12 0.76
CA GLY A 60 4.47 2.52 -0.21
C GLY A 60 5.11 2.90 -1.54
N ALA A 61 4.78 2.14 -2.58
CA ALA A 61 5.31 2.28 -3.92
C ALA A 61 6.84 2.10 -4.03
N THR A 62 7.44 1.14 -3.31
CA THR A 62 8.85 0.77 -3.51
C THR A 62 9.10 0.45 -4.98
N SER A 63 10.06 1.13 -5.58
CA SER A 63 10.36 0.98 -7.00
C SER A 63 11.01 -0.36 -7.30
N VAL A 64 10.48 -1.09 -8.29
CA VAL A 64 11.08 -2.35 -8.78
C VAL A 64 12.16 -2.10 -9.83
N ALA A 65 12.15 -0.92 -10.47
CA ALA A 65 13.05 -0.48 -11.52
C ALA A 65 13.35 1.01 -11.35
N ILE A 66 14.53 1.46 -11.82
CA ILE A 66 14.89 2.87 -11.72
C ILE A 66 13.93 3.73 -12.56
N GLU A 67 13.61 3.30 -13.76
CA GLU A 67 12.64 3.93 -14.66
C GLU A 67 11.18 3.81 -14.19
N GLY A 68 10.92 3.09 -13.12
CA GLY A 68 9.60 2.95 -12.52
C GLY A 68 9.39 3.80 -11.26
N SER A 69 10.36 4.63 -10.90
CA SER A 69 10.28 5.54 -9.74
C SER A 69 9.48 6.78 -10.06
N TYR A 70 8.59 7.23 -9.16
CA TYR A 70 7.68 8.31 -9.52
C TYR A 70 7.42 9.36 -8.42
N HIS A 71 7.86 9.18 -7.19
CA HIS A 71 7.59 10.18 -6.16
C HIS A 71 8.65 10.31 -5.05
N TYR A 72 8.59 11.42 -4.36
CA TYR A 72 9.45 11.75 -3.24
C TYR A 72 9.40 10.70 -2.12
N GLY A 73 10.58 10.37 -1.60
CA GLY A 73 10.69 9.49 -0.43
C GLY A 73 10.39 8.01 -0.67
N GLN A 74 10.39 7.58 -1.92
CA GLN A 74 10.24 6.19 -2.33
C GLN A 74 11.48 5.37 -1.95
N ILE A 75 11.29 4.09 -1.61
CA ILE A 75 12.42 3.15 -1.45
C ILE A 75 12.86 2.68 -2.83
N ASN A 76 14.16 2.62 -3.06
CA ASN A 76 14.72 2.01 -4.25
C ASN A 76 14.88 0.49 -4.04
N GLY A 77 13.92 -0.30 -4.51
CA GLY A 77 13.94 -1.75 -4.49
C GLY A 77 14.62 -2.41 -5.69
N SER A 78 15.19 -1.61 -6.62
CA SER A 78 15.78 -2.12 -7.86
C SER A 78 17.21 -2.64 -7.71
N VAL A 79 17.87 -2.42 -6.57
CA VAL A 79 19.27 -2.78 -6.30
C VAL A 79 19.42 -3.64 -5.06
N ASP A 80 20.46 -4.49 -5.03
CA ASP A 80 20.68 -5.44 -3.93
C ASP A 80 21.10 -4.77 -2.61
N ASP A 81 21.60 -3.54 -2.66
CA ASP A 81 21.96 -2.73 -1.48
C ASP A 81 20.77 -2.48 -0.54
N VAL A 82 19.54 -2.72 -1.00
CA VAL A 82 18.34 -2.63 -0.18
C VAL A 82 18.17 -3.81 0.77
N ILE A 83 18.72 -4.99 0.47
CA ILE A 83 18.53 -6.23 1.25
C ILE A 83 18.93 -6.07 2.73
N PRO A 84 20.13 -5.58 3.08
CA PRO A 84 20.46 -5.34 4.50
C PRO A 84 19.57 -4.30 5.17
N GLN A 85 19.02 -3.37 4.42
CA GLN A 85 18.09 -2.37 4.93
C GLN A 85 16.71 -2.99 5.24
N TYR A 86 16.24 -3.90 4.39
CA TYR A 86 15.03 -4.70 4.64
C TYR A 86 15.17 -5.55 5.91
N ARG A 87 16.30 -6.23 6.11
CA ARG A 87 16.54 -7.00 7.35
C ARG A 87 16.46 -6.14 8.61
N ARG A 88 16.96 -4.91 8.55
CA ARG A 88 16.93 -3.99 9.70
C ARG A 88 15.49 -3.56 10.05
N ILE A 89 14.68 -3.18 9.06
CA ILE A 89 13.31 -2.76 9.30
C ILE A 89 12.42 -3.95 9.66
N ALA A 90 12.56 -5.11 8.99
CA ALA A 90 11.84 -6.32 9.32
C ALA A 90 12.14 -6.78 10.75
N GLY A 91 13.41 -6.85 11.14
CA GLY A 91 13.80 -7.21 12.50
C GLY A 91 13.23 -6.27 13.56
N ALA A 92 13.16 -4.97 13.28
CA ALA A 92 12.55 -3.99 14.18
C ALA A 92 11.04 -4.17 14.33
N ILE A 93 10.35 -4.59 13.28
CA ILE A 93 8.91 -4.88 13.29
C ILE A 93 8.65 -6.22 14.00
N HIS A 94 9.39 -7.27 13.62
CA HIS A 94 9.26 -8.62 14.20
C HIS A 94 9.56 -8.66 15.71
N ALA A 95 10.45 -7.80 16.21
CA ALA A 95 10.74 -7.68 17.65
C ALA A 95 9.49 -7.37 18.50
N HIS A 96 8.39 -6.91 17.88
CA HIS A 96 7.13 -6.63 18.53
C HIS A 96 6.00 -7.61 18.13
N GLY A 97 6.35 -8.74 17.48
CA GLY A 97 5.39 -9.78 17.07
C GLY A 97 4.39 -9.32 16.03
N ALA A 98 4.74 -8.37 15.20
CA ALA A 98 3.98 -7.98 14.03
C ALA A 98 4.58 -8.60 12.77
N ALA A 99 3.74 -8.98 11.81
CA ALA A 99 4.18 -9.35 10.47
C ALA A 99 4.46 -8.10 9.62
N CYS A 100 5.33 -8.23 8.63
CA CYS A 100 5.61 -7.14 7.70
C CYS A 100 5.60 -7.57 6.24
N THR A 101 4.96 -6.78 5.39
CA THR A 101 5.01 -6.91 3.93
C THR A 101 5.46 -5.60 3.31
N ILE A 102 5.97 -5.65 2.08
CA ILE A 102 6.39 -4.46 1.35
C ILE A 102 5.58 -4.30 0.07
N GLN A 103 5.22 -3.06 -0.28
CA GLN A 103 4.57 -2.79 -1.55
C GLN A 103 5.61 -2.53 -2.64
N LEU A 104 5.50 -3.29 -3.73
CA LEU A 104 6.34 -3.19 -4.92
C LEU A 104 5.56 -2.55 -6.07
N ARG A 105 6.16 -1.58 -6.75
CA ARG A 105 5.51 -0.82 -7.80
C ARG A 105 6.46 -0.48 -8.95
N HIS A 106 5.91 -0.52 -10.17
CA HIS A 106 6.43 0.17 -11.33
C HIS A 106 5.48 1.33 -11.67
N GLY A 107 6.00 2.55 -11.72
CA GLY A 107 5.18 3.75 -11.96
C GLY A 107 4.62 3.84 -13.38
N GLY A 108 5.28 3.21 -14.34
CA GLY A 108 4.89 3.30 -15.74
C GLY A 108 4.92 4.75 -16.23
N ARG A 109 3.83 5.22 -16.86
CA ARG A 109 3.71 6.61 -17.33
C ARG A 109 3.70 7.68 -16.24
N GLN A 110 3.60 7.28 -14.95
CA GLN A 110 3.63 8.20 -13.81
C GLN A 110 5.03 8.54 -13.32
N GLU A 111 6.07 8.07 -14.00
CA GLU A 111 7.42 8.46 -13.69
C GLU A 111 7.61 9.98 -13.82
N ARG A 112 8.48 10.53 -12.96
CA ARG A 112 8.79 11.95 -12.97
C ARG A 112 10.20 12.17 -13.47
N TRP A 113 10.33 12.79 -14.63
CA TRP A 113 11.60 13.15 -15.25
C TRP A 113 12.44 14.15 -14.43
N ASP A 114 11.83 14.81 -13.45
CA ASP A 114 12.46 15.82 -12.57
C ASP A 114 13.16 15.22 -11.33
N HIS A 115 13.27 13.89 -11.24
CA HIS A 115 13.94 13.17 -10.14
C HIS A 115 15.38 12.73 -10.47
N ASP A 116 16.16 13.57 -11.11
CA ASP A 116 17.56 13.31 -11.50
C ASP A 116 17.78 12.09 -12.41
N GLN A 117 16.71 11.53 -12.94
CA GLN A 117 16.72 10.39 -13.85
C GLN A 117 16.08 10.80 -15.16
N TRP A 118 16.86 10.91 -16.18
CA TRP A 118 16.43 11.26 -17.54
C TRP A 118 16.04 10.03 -18.36
N LEU A 119 15.49 9.00 -17.70
CA LEU A 119 15.04 7.79 -18.37
C LEU A 119 13.64 8.00 -18.95
N PRO A 120 13.32 7.36 -20.08
CA PRO A 120 12.01 7.45 -20.66
C PRO A 120 10.97 6.75 -19.78
N ALA A 121 9.83 7.38 -19.57
CA ALA A 121 8.66 6.70 -18.98
C ALA A 121 8.07 5.72 -19.99
N PHE A 122 7.60 4.57 -19.52
CA PHE A 122 6.99 3.52 -20.33
C PHE A 122 5.54 3.29 -19.94
N SER A 123 4.71 2.89 -20.91
CA SER A 123 3.28 2.65 -20.72
C SER A 123 2.84 1.58 -21.73
N PRO A 124 1.70 0.90 -21.52
CA PRO A 124 1.17 0.01 -22.56
C PRO A 124 0.95 0.71 -23.90
N SER A 125 0.64 2.00 -23.88
CA SER A 125 0.46 2.81 -25.11
C SER A 125 1.09 4.17 -24.94
N ALA A 126 1.54 4.78 -26.04
CA ALA A 126 2.14 6.12 -26.05
C ALA A 126 1.09 7.17 -25.63
N THR A 127 1.10 7.53 -24.36
CA THR A 127 0.11 8.44 -23.76
C THR A 127 0.77 9.50 -22.91
N ARG A 128 0.09 10.63 -22.73
CA ARG A 128 0.49 11.67 -21.81
C ARG A 128 -0.13 11.40 -20.43
N GLU A 129 0.69 11.42 -19.39
CA GLU A 129 0.22 11.44 -18.03
C GLU A 129 -0.28 12.86 -17.66
N LEU A 130 -1.45 12.95 -17.01
CA LEU A 130 -2.14 14.22 -16.86
C LEU A 130 -1.66 15.06 -15.68
N ASN A 131 -1.17 14.44 -14.59
CA ASN A 131 -0.72 15.15 -13.39
C ASN A 131 0.68 15.77 -13.56
N PHE A 132 1.62 14.98 -14.09
CA PHE A 132 3.03 15.39 -14.22
C PHE A 132 3.39 15.81 -15.64
N GLY A 133 2.48 15.56 -16.60
CA GLY A 133 2.65 15.99 -17.98
C GLY A 133 3.67 15.19 -18.79
N VAL A 134 4.13 14.05 -18.27
CA VAL A 134 5.11 13.18 -18.90
C VAL A 134 4.49 12.46 -20.10
N PHE A 135 5.24 12.34 -21.19
CA PHE A 135 4.90 11.51 -22.34
C PHE A 135 5.61 10.17 -22.21
N ALA A 136 4.83 9.10 -22.13
CA ALA A 136 5.37 7.76 -22.06
C ALA A 136 5.55 7.16 -23.44
N ALA A 137 6.62 6.41 -23.64
CA ALA A 137 6.81 5.55 -24.81
C ALA A 137 5.95 4.29 -24.67
N GLU A 138 5.43 3.78 -25.77
CA GLU A 138 4.77 2.47 -25.79
C GLU A 138 5.81 1.37 -25.56
N MET A 139 5.52 0.44 -24.65
CA MET A 139 6.39 -0.71 -24.35
C MET A 139 6.43 -1.68 -25.53
N GLU A 140 7.63 -2.06 -25.90
CA GLU A 140 7.88 -3.17 -26.81
C GLU A 140 8.03 -4.49 -26.03
N ASP A 141 8.09 -5.64 -26.72
CA ASP A 141 8.21 -6.97 -26.08
C ASP A 141 9.42 -7.06 -25.14
N HIS A 142 10.53 -6.41 -25.48
CA HIS A 142 11.72 -6.42 -24.64
C HIS A 142 11.57 -5.57 -23.37
N ASP A 143 10.77 -4.50 -23.40
CA ASP A 143 10.43 -3.68 -22.23
C ASP A 143 9.50 -4.42 -21.29
N ILE A 144 8.48 -5.11 -21.86
CA ILE A 144 7.56 -5.98 -21.10
C ILE A 144 8.35 -7.09 -20.38
N ALA A 145 9.24 -7.77 -21.10
CA ALA A 145 10.08 -8.82 -20.53
C ALA A 145 11.06 -8.28 -19.46
N ARG A 146 11.56 -7.04 -19.62
CA ARG A 146 12.38 -6.38 -18.60
C ARG A 146 11.58 -6.09 -17.35
N ALA A 147 10.41 -5.46 -17.47
CA ALA A 147 9.55 -5.15 -16.34
C ALA A 147 9.15 -6.41 -15.54
N GLN A 148 8.85 -7.53 -16.22
CA GLN A 148 8.60 -8.82 -15.56
C GLN A 148 9.81 -9.27 -14.71
N ARG A 149 11.02 -9.21 -15.26
CA ARG A 149 12.26 -9.56 -14.53
C ARG A 149 12.52 -8.63 -13.34
N ASP A 150 12.19 -7.35 -13.45
CA ASP A 150 12.37 -6.37 -12.40
C ASP A 150 11.44 -6.65 -11.21
N PHE A 151 10.17 -7.00 -11.47
CA PHE A 151 9.27 -7.48 -10.41
C PHE A 151 9.80 -8.73 -9.72
N VAL A 152 10.21 -9.74 -10.47
CA VAL A 152 10.79 -10.97 -9.92
C VAL A 152 12.01 -10.68 -9.03
N SER A 153 12.91 -9.83 -9.51
CA SER A 153 14.12 -9.46 -8.78
C SER A 153 13.80 -8.68 -7.50
N ALA A 154 12.81 -7.78 -7.53
CA ALA A 154 12.39 -7.02 -6.36
C ALA A 154 11.71 -7.92 -5.30
N VAL A 155 10.90 -8.90 -5.73
CA VAL A 155 10.29 -9.88 -4.81
C VAL A 155 11.36 -10.74 -4.15
N ARG A 156 12.36 -11.20 -4.92
CA ARG A 156 13.51 -11.96 -4.38
C ARG A 156 14.27 -11.16 -3.33
N ARG A 157 14.55 -9.85 -3.58
CA ARG A 157 15.20 -8.97 -2.61
C ARG A 157 14.38 -8.80 -1.32
N ALA A 158 13.06 -8.71 -1.44
CA ALA A 158 12.18 -8.65 -0.27
C ALA A 158 12.29 -9.93 0.58
N ARG A 159 12.23 -11.13 -0.03
CA ARG A 159 12.42 -12.39 0.66
C ARG A 159 13.81 -12.49 1.30
N ASP A 160 14.87 -12.17 0.55
CA ASP A 160 16.25 -12.22 1.04
C ASP A 160 16.51 -11.16 2.14
N GLY A 161 15.64 -10.17 2.26
CA GLY A 161 15.60 -9.14 3.29
C GLY A 161 14.71 -9.47 4.49
N ASP A 162 14.31 -10.74 4.68
CA ASP A 162 13.49 -11.23 5.79
C ASP A 162 12.10 -10.55 5.88
N ILE A 163 11.57 -10.06 4.76
CA ILE A 163 10.18 -9.56 4.65
C ILE A 163 9.24 -10.74 4.49
N ASP A 164 8.12 -10.78 5.22
CA ASP A 164 7.20 -11.93 5.25
C ASP A 164 6.38 -12.10 3.97
N GLY A 165 6.28 -11.06 3.13
CA GLY A 165 5.55 -11.11 1.87
C GLY A 165 5.57 -9.79 1.12
N VAL A 166 4.99 -9.80 -0.06
CA VAL A 166 4.89 -8.62 -0.93
C VAL A 166 3.45 -8.28 -1.31
N GLU A 167 3.19 -7.00 -1.51
CA GLU A 167 1.98 -6.48 -2.15
C GLU A 167 2.38 -5.85 -3.48
N ILE A 168 1.96 -6.43 -4.61
CA ILE A 168 2.20 -5.85 -5.94
C ILE A 168 1.15 -4.79 -6.21
N ALA A 169 1.61 -3.57 -6.50
CA ALA A 169 0.73 -2.44 -6.75
C ALA A 169 0.11 -2.51 -8.14
N CYS A 170 -1.21 -2.72 -8.17
CA CYS A 170 -2.05 -2.72 -9.36
C CYS A 170 -3.15 -1.66 -9.22
N GLN A 171 -2.79 -0.47 -8.72
CA GLN A 171 -3.74 0.60 -8.39
C GLN A 171 -3.11 1.98 -8.59
N SER A 172 -3.94 3.01 -8.60
CA SER A 172 -3.53 4.42 -8.67
C SER A 172 -2.57 4.70 -9.84
N GLY A 173 -2.82 4.09 -10.98
CA GLY A 173 -2.05 4.26 -12.20
C GLY A 173 -0.69 3.55 -12.20
N ALA A 174 -0.48 2.50 -11.40
CA ALA A 174 0.69 1.62 -11.52
C ALA A 174 0.70 0.90 -12.88
N LEU A 175 1.86 0.48 -13.35
CA LEU A 175 2.04 -0.10 -14.68
C LEU A 175 1.07 -1.24 -14.98
N ILE A 176 0.84 -2.16 -14.05
CA ILE A 176 -0.10 -3.28 -14.24
C ILE A 176 -1.53 -2.77 -14.46
N GLU A 177 -1.99 -1.81 -13.65
CA GLU A 177 -3.32 -1.20 -13.84
C GLU A 177 -3.42 -0.43 -15.16
N GLN A 178 -2.31 0.18 -15.64
CA GLN A 178 -2.27 0.83 -16.95
C GLN A 178 -2.55 -0.16 -18.09
N PHE A 179 -2.08 -1.42 -17.97
CA PHE A 179 -2.42 -2.47 -18.92
C PHE A 179 -3.89 -2.86 -18.84
N TRP A 180 -4.49 -2.91 -17.66
CA TRP A 180 -5.89 -3.30 -17.47
C TRP A 180 -6.87 -2.27 -18.00
N SER A 181 -6.57 -0.98 -17.79
CA SER A 181 -7.49 0.12 -18.05
C SER A 181 -7.64 0.45 -19.52
N PRO A 182 -8.86 0.41 -20.07
CA PRO A 182 -9.09 0.82 -21.46
C PRO A 182 -8.87 2.32 -21.68
N ALA A 183 -8.82 3.13 -20.62
CA ALA A 183 -8.46 4.54 -20.71
C ALA A 183 -6.94 4.78 -20.87
N MET A 184 -6.11 3.74 -20.72
CA MET A 184 -4.65 3.84 -20.76
C MET A 184 -4.00 2.86 -21.73
N ASN A 185 -4.71 1.80 -22.13
CA ASN A 185 -4.23 0.75 -22.99
C ASN A 185 -5.01 0.73 -24.30
N TYR A 186 -4.40 1.23 -25.37
CA TYR A 186 -4.95 1.27 -26.75
C TYR A 186 -4.26 0.28 -27.68
N ARG A 187 -3.54 -0.70 -27.13
CA ARG A 187 -2.84 -1.74 -27.90
C ARG A 187 -3.82 -2.61 -28.67
N THR A 188 -3.37 -3.10 -29.82
CA THR A 188 -4.12 -4.02 -30.68
C THR A 188 -3.48 -5.40 -30.78
N ASP A 189 -2.39 -5.62 -30.04
CA ASP A 189 -1.70 -6.89 -29.94
C ASP A 189 -2.26 -7.78 -28.79
N ARG A 190 -1.50 -8.81 -28.40
CA ARG A 190 -1.88 -9.76 -27.34
C ARG A 190 -2.02 -9.14 -25.94
N TYR A 191 -1.60 -7.89 -25.73
CA TYR A 191 -1.70 -7.18 -24.47
C TYR A 191 -2.81 -6.10 -24.46
N GLY A 192 -3.61 -6.00 -25.51
CA GLY A 192 -4.66 -4.99 -25.64
C GLY A 192 -5.99 -5.52 -26.17
N GLY A 193 -6.99 -4.65 -26.26
CA GLY A 193 -8.34 -4.98 -26.71
C GLY A 193 -9.18 -5.66 -25.61
N SER A 194 -9.35 -6.98 -25.63
CA SER A 194 -10.19 -7.71 -24.68
C SER A 194 -9.64 -7.61 -23.24
N LEU A 195 -10.51 -7.80 -22.23
CA LEU A 195 -10.09 -7.83 -20.83
C LEU A 195 -9.03 -8.90 -20.59
N GLU A 196 -9.19 -10.08 -21.16
CA GLU A 196 -8.21 -11.17 -21.08
C GLU A 196 -6.82 -10.72 -21.54
N ASN A 197 -6.73 -10.06 -22.69
CA ASN A 197 -5.46 -9.57 -23.21
C ASN A 197 -4.87 -8.46 -22.33
N ARG A 198 -5.70 -7.53 -21.85
CA ARG A 198 -5.24 -6.45 -20.97
C ARG A 198 -4.73 -6.98 -19.63
N MET A 199 -5.28 -8.08 -19.12
CA MET A 199 -4.83 -8.72 -17.88
C MET A 199 -3.54 -9.52 -18.04
N ARG A 200 -3.18 -9.92 -19.25
CA ARG A 200 -2.06 -10.81 -19.57
C ARG A 200 -0.74 -10.39 -18.94
N PHE A 201 -0.36 -9.13 -19.06
CA PHE A 201 0.90 -8.63 -18.47
C PHE A 201 0.97 -8.86 -16.97
N GLY A 202 -0.08 -8.51 -16.24
CA GLY A 202 -0.11 -8.68 -14.79
C GLY A 202 -0.12 -10.15 -14.36
N LEU A 203 -0.80 -11.03 -15.10
CA LEU A 203 -0.76 -12.48 -14.84
C LEU A 203 0.64 -13.05 -15.12
N GLU A 204 1.26 -12.71 -16.24
CA GLU A 204 2.63 -13.12 -16.58
C GLU A 204 3.66 -12.66 -15.53
N VAL A 205 3.50 -11.46 -14.94
CA VAL A 205 4.33 -10.98 -13.83
C VAL A 205 4.18 -11.92 -12.61
N LEU A 206 2.94 -12.25 -12.23
CA LEU A 206 2.69 -13.10 -11.05
C LEU A 206 3.12 -14.55 -11.29
N GLU A 207 2.91 -15.09 -12.48
CA GLU A 207 3.42 -16.40 -12.88
C GLU A 207 4.95 -16.47 -12.78
N ALA A 208 5.65 -15.46 -13.31
CA ALA A 208 7.11 -15.37 -13.21
C ALA A 208 7.59 -15.24 -11.75
N VAL A 209 6.89 -14.46 -10.93
CA VAL A 209 7.16 -14.32 -9.50
C VAL A 209 6.99 -15.68 -8.81
N ARG A 210 5.86 -16.36 -9.00
CA ARG A 210 5.61 -17.69 -8.39
C ARG A 210 6.58 -18.75 -8.86
N HIS A 211 6.95 -18.73 -10.13
CA HIS A 211 7.96 -19.66 -10.67
C HIS A 211 9.31 -19.48 -9.96
N ASP A 212 9.71 -18.25 -9.64
CA ASP A 212 11.00 -17.95 -9.00
C ASP A 212 10.99 -18.20 -7.48
N ILE A 213 9.90 -17.74 -6.81
CA ILE A 213 9.87 -17.70 -5.34
C ILE A 213 9.20 -18.91 -4.70
N GLY A 214 8.45 -19.69 -5.47
CA GLY A 214 7.66 -20.83 -4.98
C GLY A 214 6.32 -20.44 -4.37
N GLY A 215 5.65 -21.43 -3.77
CA GLY A 215 4.32 -21.29 -3.17
C GLY A 215 4.31 -20.78 -1.72
N ASP A 216 5.42 -20.86 -1.01
CA ASP A 216 5.48 -20.68 0.45
C ASP A 216 5.69 -19.22 0.90
N TYR A 217 5.74 -18.28 -0.05
CA TYR A 217 5.93 -16.86 0.24
C TYR A 217 4.66 -16.06 -0.04
N VAL A 218 4.28 -15.16 0.88
CA VAL A 218 3.04 -14.39 0.73
C VAL A 218 3.17 -13.36 -0.39
N VAL A 219 2.29 -13.47 -1.38
CA VAL A 219 2.19 -12.53 -2.51
C VAL A 219 0.75 -12.07 -2.65
N GLY A 220 0.51 -10.79 -2.51
CA GLY A 220 -0.81 -10.21 -2.75
C GLY A 220 -0.76 -9.09 -3.78
N ILE A 221 -1.93 -8.60 -4.14
CA ILE A 221 -2.07 -7.43 -5.00
C ILE A 221 -2.85 -6.32 -4.27
N ARG A 222 -2.56 -5.09 -4.66
CA ARG A 222 -3.41 -3.96 -4.31
C ARG A 222 -4.02 -3.38 -5.57
N MET A 223 -5.35 -3.32 -5.64
CA MET A 223 -6.07 -2.91 -6.82
C MET A 223 -7.15 -1.86 -6.54
N SER A 224 -7.56 -1.14 -7.56
CA SER A 224 -8.73 -0.29 -7.51
C SER A 224 -9.99 -1.14 -7.57
N GLY A 225 -11.00 -0.83 -6.73
CA GLY A 225 -12.34 -1.41 -6.84
C GLY A 225 -13.23 -0.67 -7.83
N ASP A 226 -12.81 0.53 -8.22
CA ASP A 226 -13.36 1.39 -9.28
C ASP A 226 -12.33 2.49 -9.55
N GLU A 227 -11.94 2.70 -10.80
CA GLU A 227 -11.02 3.79 -11.17
C GLU A 227 -11.67 5.17 -11.02
N MET A 228 -12.99 5.26 -11.01
CA MET A 228 -13.74 6.52 -11.02
C MET A 228 -13.29 7.47 -12.13
N LEU A 229 -12.85 6.89 -13.24
CA LEU A 229 -12.31 7.55 -14.41
C LEU A 229 -13.22 7.28 -15.61
N ARG A 230 -13.57 8.34 -16.34
CA ARG A 230 -14.35 8.20 -17.55
C ARG A 230 -13.62 7.36 -18.61
N GLY A 231 -14.23 6.25 -19.02
CA GLY A 231 -13.64 5.31 -19.97
C GLY A 231 -12.62 4.35 -19.35
N GLY A 232 -12.40 4.43 -18.02
CA GLY A 232 -11.60 3.49 -17.27
C GLY A 232 -12.39 2.29 -16.76
N LEU A 233 -11.82 1.55 -15.82
CA LEU A 233 -12.44 0.39 -15.19
C LEU A 233 -13.50 0.85 -14.16
N ASN A 234 -14.70 0.34 -14.30
CA ASN A 234 -15.77 0.52 -13.29
C ASN A 234 -15.72 -0.61 -12.25
N GLN A 235 -16.64 -0.58 -11.26
CA GLN A 235 -16.72 -1.59 -10.21
C GLN A 235 -16.91 -3.00 -10.75
N ASP A 236 -17.73 -3.21 -11.78
CA ASP A 236 -18.00 -4.54 -12.36
C ASP A 236 -16.73 -5.10 -13.03
N ASP A 237 -16.01 -4.27 -13.80
CA ASP A 237 -14.73 -4.63 -14.39
C ASP A 237 -13.70 -5.00 -13.32
N CYS A 238 -13.56 -4.19 -12.27
CA CYS A 238 -12.63 -4.44 -11.17
C CYS A 238 -13.00 -5.72 -10.41
N THR A 239 -14.29 -5.98 -10.19
CA THR A 239 -14.75 -7.21 -9.55
C THR A 239 -14.44 -8.45 -10.39
N ALA A 240 -14.63 -8.36 -11.73
CA ALA A 240 -14.24 -9.43 -12.65
C ALA A 240 -12.73 -9.70 -12.64
N ILE A 241 -11.91 -8.64 -12.66
CA ILE A 241 -10.45 -8.73 -12.54
C ILE A 241 -10.06 -9.40 -11.22
N ALA A 242 -10.63 -8.96 -10.10
CA ALA A 242 -10.35 -9.51 -8.77
C ALA A 242 -10.64 -11.01 -8.72
N LYS A 243 -11.78 -11.44 -9.29
CA LYS A 243 -12.14 -12.86 -9.37
C LYS A 243 -11.13 -13.67 -10.16
N ILE A 244 -10.71 -13.20 -11.34
CA ILE A 244 -9.72 -13.90 -12.17
C ILE A 244 -8.39 -14.06 -11.41
N TYR A 245 -7.92 -13.02 -10.70
CA TYR A 245 -6.71 -13.12 -9.89
C TYR A 245 -6.88 -14.06 -8.68
N ALA A 246 -8.02 -14.02 -7.99
CA ALA A 246 -8.29 -14.92 -6.88
C ALA A 246 -8.30 -16.40 -7.35
N ASP A 247 -8.97 -16.68 -8.48
CA ASP A 247 -9.09 -18.03 -9.06
C ASP A 247 -7.76 -18.56 -9.64
N SER A 248 -6.81 -17.66 -9.93
CA SER A 248 -5.53 -18.05 -10.56
C SER A 248 -4.60 -18.88 -9.66
N GLY A 249 -4.77 -18.80 -8.32
CA GLY A 249 -3.85 -19.39 -7.36
C GLY A 249 -2.48 -18.70 -7.28
N LEU A 250 -2.31 -17.54 -7.94
CA LEU A 250 -1.06 -16.79 -7.97
C LEU A 250 -0.92 -15.80 -6.81
N ILE A 251 -2.02 -15.46 -6.15
CA ILE A 251 -2.05 -14.48 -5.06
C ILE A 251 -2.66 -15.05 -3.79
N ASP A 252 -2.27 -14.50 -2.65
CA ASP A 252 -2.71 -14.92 -1.32
C ASP A 252 -3.64 -13.91 -0.65
N PHE A 253 -3.73 -12.68 -1.15
CA PHE A 253 -4.67 -11.64 -0.68
C PHE A 253 -4.88 -10.53 -1.70
N ILE A 254 -5.99 -9.82 -1.56
CA ILE A 254 -6.31 -8.61 -2.33
C ILE A 254 -6.52 -7.44 -1.38
N SER A 255 -5.81 -6.32 -1.61
CA SER A 255 -6.03 -5.04 -0.92
C SER A 255 -6.78 -4.08 -1.83
N VAL A 256 -7.90 -3.53 -1.38
CA VAL A 256 -8.80 -2.73 -2.23
C VAL A 256 -8.74 -1.25 -1.88
N VAL A 257 -8.65 -0.42 -2.90
CA VAL A 257 -8.75 1.05 -2.82
C VAL A 257 -9.74 1.55 -3.87
N GLY A 258 -9.93 2.85 -3.99
CA GLY A 258 -10.74 3.47 -5.04
C GLY A 258 -10.03 4.63 -5.71
N ALA A 259 -10.47 4.96 -6.90
CA ALA A 259 -10.08 6.09 -7.74
C ALA A 259 -8.67 6.02 -8.36
N GLN A 260 -8.52 6.77 -9.44
CA GLN A 260 -7.27 7.00 -10.18
C GLN A 260 -6.78 8.44 -9.99
N PRO A 261 -5.47 8.69 -9.85
CA PRO A 261 -4.91 10.03 -9.74
C PRO A 261 -4.75 10.68 -11.12
N THR A 262 -5.82 11.20 -11.70
CA THR A 262 -5.79 11.86 -13.02
C THR A 262 -5.72 13.38 -12.93
N ASP A 263 -6.07 13.94 -11.79
CA ASP A 263 -6.06 15.36 -11.49
C ASP A 263 -6.09 15.58 -9.97
N THR A 264 -5.96 16.82 -9.52
CA THR A 264 -5.96 17.19 -8.09
C THR A 264 -7.24 16.72 -7.36
N LEU A 265 -8.39 16.75 -8.03
CA LEU A 265 -9.66 16.31 -7.43
C LEU A 265 -9.71 14.79 -7.28
N SER A 266 -9.21 14.06 -8.26
CA SER A 266 -9.09 12.59 -8.22
C SER A 266 -8.12 12.13 -7.15
N VAL A 267 -7.00 12.83 -6.96
CA VAL A 267 -6.05 12.62 -5.86
C VAL A 267 -6.76 12.73 -4.49
N ALA A 268 -7.65 13.72 -4.33
CA ALA A 268 -8.43 13.88 -3.11
C ALA A 268 -9.45 12.74 -2.88
N LYS A 269 -9.84 11.99 -3.91
CA LYS A 269 -10.68 10.79 -3.77
C LYS A 269 -9.86 9.59 -3.28
N ILE A 270 -8.65 9.39 -3.77
CA ILE A 270 -7.77 8.28 -3.35
C ILE A 270 -7.43 8.38 -1.87
N TRP A 271 -7.12 9.58 -1.38
CA TRP A 271 -6.81 9.85 0.02
C TRP A 271 -7.84 10.80 0.65
N PRO A 272 -9.09 10.33 0.83
CA PRO A 272 -10.19 11.21 1.20
C PRO A 272 -9.93 11.90 2.54
N THR A 273 -10.18 13.21 2.54
CA THR A 273 -10.08 14.06 3.71
C THR A 273 -11.38 14.05 4.52
N MET A 274 -11.49 14.90 5.53
CA MET A 274 -12.66 14.99 6.41
C MET A 274 -13.99 15.27 5.70
N TRP A 275 -13.96 15.75 4.48
CA TRP A 275 -15.15 16.06 3.67
C TRP A 275 -15.83 14.82 3.06
N VAL A 276 -15.10 13.70 3.01
CA VAL A 276 -15.63 12.43 2.50
C VAL A 276 -16.09 11.58 3.69
N PRO A 277 -17.21 10.88 3.61
CA PRO A 277 -17.66 9.99 4.69
C PRO A 277 -16.62 8.94 5.08
N THR A 278 -16.64 8.48 6.34
CA THR A 278 -15.83 7.36 6.82
C THR A 278 -16.10 6.11 6.00
N ALA A 279 -15.07 5.35 5.67
CA ALA A 279 -15.14 4.09 4.91
C ALA A 279 -15.91 4.18 3.58
N ALA A 280 -15.82 5.32 2.87
CA ALA A 280 -16.61 5.57 1.65
C ALA A 280 -16.46 4.50 0.56
N PHE A 281 -15.35 3.78 0.51
CA PHE A 281 -15.06 2.74 -0.49
C PHE A 281 -15.18 1.31 0.07
N LEU A 282 -15.67 1.14 1.29
CA LEU A 282 -15.92 -0.18 1.86
C LEU A 282 -16.88 -1.03 0.99
N PRO A 283 -17.93 -0.47 0.34
CA PRO A 283 -18.76 -1.26 -0.58
C PRO A 283 -18.00 -1.86 -1.76
N LEU A 284 -16.96 -1.17 -2.28
CA LEU A 284 -16.10 -1.70 -3.35
C LEU A 284 -15.32 -2.94 -2.87
N ALA A 285 -14.78 -2.88 -1.65
CA ALA A 285 -14.08 -4.01 -1.05
C ALA A 285 -15.03 -5.18 -0.77
N GLY A 286 -16.24 -4.90 -0.27
CA GLY A 286 -17.28 -5.91 -0.05
C GLY A 286 -17.71 -6.62 -1.32
N ALA A 287 -17.83 -5.91 -2.46
CA ALA A 287 -18.13 -6.51 -3.74
C ALA A 287 -17.02 -7.48 -4.22
N ILE A 288 -15.77 -7.11 -4.05
CA ILE A 288 -14.62 -7.99 -4.34
C ILE A 288 -14.59 -9.18 -3.37
N LYS A 289 -14.83 -8.95 -2.07
CA LYS A 289 -14.88 -10.02 -1.07
C LYS A 289 -15.96 -11.07 -1.40
N ALA A 290 -17.08 -10.64 -1.96
CA ALA A 290 -18.18 -11.55 -2.31
C ALA A 290 -17.83 -12.53 -3.45
N VAL A 291 -16.78 -12.27 -4.23
CA VAL A 291 -16.35 -13.11 -5.37
C VAL A 291 -14.95 -13.71 -5.19
N SER A 292 -14.31 -13.47 -4.03
CA SER A 292 -12.91 -13.84 -3.77
C SER A 292 -12.82 -14.84 -2.62
N ASP A 293 -12.13 -15.94 -2.85
CA ASP A 293 -11.79 -16.94 -1.82
C ASP A 293 -10.53 -16.58 -1.03
N VAL A 294 -9.69 -15.66 -1.56
CA VAL A 294 -8.54 -15.15 -0.82
C VAL A 294 -8.94 -13.99 0.11
N PRO A 295 -8.22 -13.76 1.21
CA PRO A 295 -8.47 -12.64 2.12
C PRO A 295 -8.49 -11.29 1.41
N VAL A 296 -9.46 -10.44 1.78
CA VAL A 296 -9.61 -9.07 1.25
C VAL A 296 -9.36 -8.04 2.34
N PHE A 297 -8.49 -7.08 2.03
CA PHE A 297 -8.13 -5.96 2.90
C PHE A 297 -8.69 -4.66 2.36
N HIS A 298 -9.07 -3.77 3.25
CA HIS A 298 -9.46 -2.42 2.85
C HIS A 298 -8.98 -1.38 3.84
N ALA A 299 -8.57 -0.23 3.26
CA ALA A 299 -8.15 0.93 4.05
C ALA A 299 -8.77 2.17 3.54
N THR A 300 -9.37 2.92 3.57
CA THR A 300 -9.83 4.22 3.06
C THR A 300 -10.71 4.87 4.11
N ARG A 301 -10.05 5.68 4.94
CA ARG A 301 -10.71 6.46 5.96
C ARG A 301 -11.50 5.61 7.00
N ILE A 302 -11.02 4.42 7.33
CA ILE A 302 -11.41 3.71 8.55
C ILE A 302 -10.52 4.28 9.66
N THR A 303 -11.10 5.03 10.61
CA THR A 303 -10.35 5.80 11.62
C THR A 303 -10.79 5.52 13.05
N ASP A 304 -11.86 4.75 13.25
CA ASP A 304 -12.46 4.42 14.53
C ASP A 304 -12.79 2.93 14.64
N ALA A 305 -12.93 2.46 15.88
CA ALA A 305 -13.16 1.05 16.18
C ALA A 305 -14.55 0.57 15.71
N ALA A 306 -15.57 1.40 15.79
CA ALA A 306 -16.93 1.00 15.41
C ALA A 306 -17.02 0.67 13.91
N THR A 307 -16.42 1.53 13.06
CA THR A 307 -16.33 1.28 11.61
C THR A 307 -15.49 0.03 11.32
N ALA A 308 -14.38 -0.16 12.03
CA ALA A 308 -13.52 -1.34 11.87
C ALA A 308 -14.24 -2.64 12.24
N ILE A 309 -14.95 -2.67 13.38
CA ILE A 309 -15.76 -3.80 13.83
C ILE A 309 -16.83 -4.13 12.79
N TYR A 310 -17.58 -3.13 12.35
CA TYR A 310 -18.62 -3.30 11.34
C TYR A 310 -18.05 -3.97 10.06
N ALA A 311 -16.95 -3.45 9.54
CA ALA A 311 -16.35 -3.97 8.31
C ALA A 311 -15.96 -5.46 8.40
N VAL A 312 -15.42 -5.89 9.54
CA VAL A 312 -14.99 -7.30 9.76
C VAL A 312 -16.17 -8.18 10.15
N SER A 313 -17.05 -7.73 11.05
CA SER A 313 -18.17 -8.54 11.54
C SER A 313 -19.21 -8.83 10.47
N GLU A 314 -19.45 -7.88 9.56
CA GLU A 314 -20.34 -8.09 8.40
C GLU A 314 -19.68 -8.88 7.27
N GLY A 315 -18.43 -9.32 7.45
CA GLY A 315 -17.71 -10.09 6.44
C GLY A 315 -17.39 -9.31 5.16
N LEU A 316 -17.35 -7.99 5.22
CA LEU A 316 -17.03 -7.13 4.08
C LEU A 316 -15.54 -7.12 3.75
N VAL A 317 -14.70 -7.37 4.76
CA VAL A 317 -13.24 -7.50 4.64
C VAL A 317 -12.69 -8.44 5.72
N ASP A 318 -11.49 -8.95 5.50
CA ASP A 318 -10.78 -9.80 6.47
C ASP A 318 -9.83 -8.99 7.37
N MET A 319 -9.30 -7.86 6.88
CA MET A 319 -8.47 -6.93 7.65
C MET A 319 -8.83 -5.48 7.34
N VAL A 320 -8.69 -4.63 8.35
CA VAL A 320 -8.94 -3.19 8.25
C VAL A 320 -7.64 -2.39 8.30
N GLY A 321 -7.42 -1.57 7.28
CA GLY A 321 -6.30 -0.65 7.21
C GLY A 321 -6.64 0.69 7.88
N MET A 322 -5.91 1.05 8.94
CA MET A 322 -6.13 2.28 9.70
C MET A 322 -4.90 3.20 9.71
N THR A 323 -4.17 3.26 8.61
CA THR A 323 -2.85 3.90 8.49
C THR A 323 -2.79 5.31 9.06
N ARG A 324 -3.72 6.20 8.69
CA ARG A 324 -3.73 7.58 9.22
C ARG A 324 -4.09 7.65 10.70
N ALA A 325 -4.88 6.71 11.21
CA ALA A 325 -5.13 6.59 12.64
C ALA A 325 -3.84 6.21 13.39
N PHE A 326 -3.03 5.29 12.84
CA PHE A 326 -1.74 4.90 13.42
C PHE A 326 -0.66 5.97 13.28
N ILE A 327 -0.74 6.85 12.27
CA ILE A 327 0.09 8.06 12.20
C ILE A 327 -0.26 9.02 13.35
N ALA A 328 -1.55 9.20 13.61
CA ALA A 328 -2.02 10.04 14.71
C ALA A 328 -1.71 9.40 16.08
N ASP A 329 -1.91 8.10 16.23
CA ASP A 329 -1.65 7.35 17.45
C ASP A 329 -1.14 5.93 17.16
N PRO A 330 0.17 5.69 17.16
CA PRO A 330 0.72 4.37 16.90
C PRO A 330 0.29 3.32 17.95
N TYR A 331 -0.13 3.75 19.14
CA TYR A 331 -0.64 2.87 20.22
C TYR A 331 -2.14 2.63 20.18
N HIS A 332 -2.80 2.98 19.08
CA HIS A 332 -4.24 2.84 18.90
C HIS A 332 -4.75 1.43 19.25
N VAL A 333 -4.12 0.39 18.70
CA VAL A 333 -4.53 -1.01 18.91
C VAL A 333 -4.37 -1.43 20.37
N ARG A 334 -3.26 -1.12 21.02
CA ARG A 334 -3.05 -1.40 22.46
C ARG A 334 -4.06 -0.71 23.36
N LYS A 335 -4.41 0.53 23.02
CA LYS A 335 -5.41 1.28 23.79
C LYS A 335 -6.81 0.67 23.64
N LEU A 336 -7.16 0.19 22.44
CA LEU A 336 -8.41 -0.57 22.25
C LEU A 336 -8.40 -1.86 23.06
N GLU A 337 -7.33 -2.64 23.01
CA GLU A 337 -7.17 -3.87 23.74
C GLU A 337 -7.28 -3.66 25.28
N ALA A 338 -6.74 -2.54 25.77
CA ALA A 338 -6.81 -2.16 27.19
C ALA A 338 -8.14 -1.52 27.61
N GLY A 339 -9.11 -1.30 26.70
CA GLY A 339 -10.35 -0.57 27.00
C GLY A 339 -10.14 0.94 27.22
N GLU A 340 -9.03 1.48 26.72
CA GLU A 340 -8.64 2.89 26.86
C GLU A 340 -8.96 3.74 25.62
N GLU A 341 -10.03 3.42 24.92
CA GLU A 341 -10.41 4.07 23.66
C GLU A 341 -10.47 5.61 23.75
N ARG A 342 -10.97 6.13 24.89
CA ARG A 342 -11.02 7.58 25.17
C ARG A 342 -9.65 8.28 25.16
N HIS A 343 -8.57 7.53 25.29
CA HIS A 343 -7.20 8.04 25.26
C HIS A 343 -6.53 7.96 23.89
N ILE A 344 -7.26 7.45 22.89
CA ILE A 344 -6.76 7.40 21.52
C ILE A 344 -6.75 8.81 20.93
N ARG A 345 -5.62 9.19 20.35
CA ARG A 345 -5.49 10.44 19.59
C ARG A 345 -6.09 10.22 18.19
N PRO A 346 -7.25 10.81 17.85
CA PRO A 346 -7.93 10.51 16.60
C PRO A 346 -7.23 11.14 15.39
N CYS A 347 -7.32 10.50 14.23
CA CYS A 347 -7.02 11.14 12.98
C CYS A 347 -8.17 12.07 12.58
N VAL A 348 -7.92 13.36 12.51
CA VAL A 348 -8.92 14.37 12.17
C VAL A 348 -9.18 14.51 10.66
N GLY A 349 -8.44 13.76 9.82
CA GLY A 349 -8.71 13.68 8.38
C GLY A 349 -8.38 14.95 7.59
N VAL A 350 -7.54 15.84 8.10
CA VAL A 350 -7.19 17.12 7.44
C VAL A 350 -6.32 16.94 6.18
N GLY A 351 -5.68 15.77 6.01
CA GLY A 351 -4.87 15.48 4.82
C GLY A 351 -3.42 15.97 4.87
N TYR A 352 -3.01 16.69 5.91
CA TYR A 352 -1.69 17.32 6.01
C TYR A 352 -0.50 16.36 5.78
N CYS A 353 -0.58 15.12 6.28
CA CYS A 353 0.47 14.11 6.07
C CYS A 353 0.67 13.77 4.59
N ILE A 354 -0.41 13.66 3.82
CA ILE A 354 -0.38 13.36 2.38
C ILE A 354 0.06 14.60 1.59
N ASP A 355 -0.52 15.77 1.90
CA ASP A 355 -0.21 17.02 1.22
C ASP A 355 1.29 17.35 1.26
N ARG A 356 1.92 17.12 2.41
CA ARG A 356 3.37 17.27 2.55
C ARG A 356 4.16 16.37 1.60
N VAL A 357 3.82 15.08 1.54
CA VAL A 357 4.53 14.11 0.68
C VAL A 357 4.34 14.45 -0.79
N ILE A 358 3.12 14.80 -1.21
CA ILE A 358 2.86 15.22 -2.60
C ILE A 358 3.66 16.48 -2.95
N SER A 359 3.86 17.37 -1.98
CA SER A 359 4.66 18.59 -2.14
C SER A 359 6.17 18.37 -2.00
N GLY A 360 6.66 17.12 -1.95
CA GLY A 360 8.08 16.79 -1.84
C GLY A 360 8.67 17.00 -0.43
N ALA A 361 7.86 16.84 0.62
CA ALA A 361 8.28 16.98 2.00
C ALA A 361 7.87 15.77 2.85
N ASP A 362 8.50 15.59 3.99
CA ASP A 362 8.26 14.47 4.91
C ASP A 362 6.85 14.51 5.52
N ALA A 363 6.20 13.36 5.65
CA ALA A 363 4.92 13.23 6.33
C ALA A 363 5.03 13.67 7.80
N LEU A 364 4.09 14.49 8.23
CA LEU A 364 3.91 14.89 9.63
C LEU A 364 2.44 14.80 10.00
N CYS A 365 2.13 14.75 11.28
CA CYS A 365 0.76 14.79 11.76
C CYS A 365 0.47 16.11 12.48
N VAL A 366 -0.65 16.76 12.16
CA VAL A 366 -1.10 17.98 12.86
C VAL A 366 -1.47 17.71 14.31
N HIS A 367 -1.80 16.46 14.63
CA HIS A 367 -2.33 16.04 15.93
C HIS A 367 -1.30 15.26 16.77
N ASN A 368 -0.19 14.83 16.16
CA ASN A 368 0.86 14.08 16.82
C ASN A 368 2.24 14.66 16.51
N VAL A 369 2.80 15.42 17.43
CA VAL A 369 4.10 16.05 17.27
C VAL A 369 5.25 15.04 17.24
N ALA A 370 5.06 13.83 17.78
CA ALA A 370 6.07 12.78 17.81
C ALA A 370 6.20 12.03 16.48
N THR A 371 5.20 12.14 15.57
CA THR A 371 5.27 11.52 14.24
C THR A 371 6.54 11.94 13.53
N SER A 372 7.33 10.97 13.07
CA SER A 372 8.63 11.12 12.43
C SER A 372 9.79 11.54 13.36
N ARG A 373 9.56 11.61 14.64
CA ARG A 373 10.53 12.03 15.67
C ARG A 373 10.57 11.04 16.83
N GLU A 374 10.26 9.78 16.56
CA GLU A 374 10.08 8.69 17.53
C GLU A 374 11.29 8.50 18.44
N GLN A 375 12.50 8.81 17.95
CA GLN A 375 13.74 8.78 18.73
C GLN A 375 13.87 9.93 19.74
N GLN A 376 13.17 11.05 19.50
CA GLN A 376 13.34 12.28 20.28
C GLN A 376 12.14 12.55 21.19
N PHE A 377 10.94 12.19 20.73
CA PHE A 377 9.70 12.47 21.42
C PHE A 377 8.90 11.18 21.66
N PRO A 378 8.53 10.88 22.91
CA PRO A 378 7.67 9.74 23.20
C PRO A 378 6.23 10.00 22.72
N HIS A 379 5.59 8.98 22.15
CA HIS A 379 4.17 9.05 21.84
C HIS A 379 3.27 9.04 23.08
N ILE A 380 3.75 8.47 24.19
CA ILE A 380 3.07 8.47 25.48
C ILE A 380 3.69 9.56 26.34
N ILE A 381 2.93 10.63 26.57
CA ILE A 381 3.32 11.73 27.43
C ILE A 381 3.08 11.32 28.89
N ARG A 382 4.12 11.30 29.69
CA ARG A 382 4.03 11.04 31.14
C ARG A 382 4.11 12.36 31.89
N SER A 383 3.42 12.46 33.05
CA SER A 383 3.59 13.60 33.94
C SER A 383 5.03 13.62 34.48
N THR A 384 5.67 14.78 34.49
CA THR A 384 6.94 14.95 35.17
C THR A 384 6.74 14.85 36.69
N PRO A 385 7.57 14.07 37.40
CA PRO A 385 7.50 13.99 38.87
C PRO A 385 7.76 15.33 39.56
N ASP A 386 8.52 16.21 38.93
CA ASP A 386 8.82 17.54 39.46
C ASP A 386 7.91 18.60 38.82
N LYS A 387 6.82 18.97 39.50
CA LYS A 387 6.13 20.22 39.27
C LYS A 387 7.04 21.36 39.78
N LYS A 388 7.95 21.82 38.94
CA LYS A 388 8.57 23.14 39.19
C LYS A 388 7.48 24.18 38.91
N HIS A 389 6.78 24.59 39.96
CA HIS A 389 5.97 25.80 39.90
C HIS A 389 6.94 26.97 39.65
N ARG A 390 6.93 27.53 38.49
CA ARG A 390 7.41 28.87 38.23
C ARG A 390 6.26 29.84 38.32
#